data_1d6186d0880213030f0edf0b43c15c49
#
_entry.id   1d6186d0880213030f0edf0b43c15c49
#
_cell.length_a   1.000
_cell.length_b   1.000
_cell.length_c   1.000
_cell.angle_alpha   90.00
_cell.angle_beta   90.00
_cell.angle_gamma   90.00
#
_symmetry.space_group_name_H-M   'P 1'
#
loop_
_entity.id
_entity.type
_entity.pdbx_description
1 polymer ?
#
loop_
_entity_poly.entity_id
_entity_poly.type
_entity_poly.pdbx_seq_one_letter_code
_entity_poly.pdbx_strand_id
1 'polypeptide(L)'
;MKIAIIGAGLAGLTAAYELRDHEVDVFEADDRIGGKLRTVAFNDGPVDMGAEAYLAVRTDATDFFESLGLGDHVVYPSDARPAIYAGSELHAMPTETVMGIPATSDAVEGLISTEEAVHIDAERNRESLDWQVGEDRCLGIMLRQRYGDGIVDHVVSALLGGVYSSGADALGVRATIPQLAAMFDEMAEAGEKITVSEAVEKLLARRGPRKGPVFATFSGGYAELYETLAEKSGASIHIDSFISELTPQMLEKYDRILLATPAPTTAILLRTVAPEASAELKKVELASSAVVGLKFDNTEGLPDNSGILVATDEPDVQAKAFTFSSNKWPHLRERGGALVRASFGRFGENILLNTTEADLVDRALEDLTRITGYRREPSEIFVQHWYGGLPRYDHDHLARVATVRSLLSDVPQIGVAGAWADGVGVPNVIAGARKAARELLG
;
A
#
# COMPACT_ATOMS: atom_id res chain seq x y z
N MET A 1 2.23 -33.88 1.08
CA MET A 1 3.44 -33.27 0.52
C MET A 1 4.15 -32.52 1.63
N LYS A 2 5.45 -32.36 1.50
CA LYS A 2 6.26 -31.52 2.37
C LYS A 2 6.57 -30.21 1.66
N ILE A 3 6.19 -29.10 2.27
CA ILE A 3 6.22 -27.77 1.63
C ILE A 3 7.04 -26.81 2.48
N ALA A 4 7.94 -26.07 1.84
CA ALA A 4 8.65 -24.95 2.47
C ALA A 4 8.03 -23.61 2.04
N ILE A 5 7.84 -22.70 2.99
CA ILE A 5 7.45 -21.31 2.71
C ILE A 5 8.56 -20.41 3.27
N ILE A 6 9.09 -19.51 2.41
CA ILE A 6 10.13 -18.58 2.82
C ILE A 6 9.50 -17.19 3.00
N GLY A 7 9.47 -16.73 4.25
CA GLY A 7 8.83 -15.49 4.70
C GLY A 7 7.53 -15.75 5.45
N ALA A 8 7.47 -15.33 6.72
CA ALA A 8 6.27 -15.39 7.59
C ALA A 8 5.52 -14.05 7.65
N GLY A 9 5.55 -13.26 6.58
CA GLY A 9 4.64 -12.13 6.39
C GLY A 9 3.23 -12.59 6.04
N LEU A 10 2.31 -11.63 5.82
CA LEU A 10 0.91 -11.92 5.50
C LEU A 10 0.75 -12.93 4.34
N ALA A 11 1.55 -12.80 3.27
CA ALA A 11 1.49 -13.73 2.13
C ALA A 11 1.86 -15.16 2.53
N GLY A 12 2.98 -15.32 3.25
CA GLY A 12 3.45 -16.65 3.67
C GLY A 12 2.52 -17.32 4.67
N LEU A 13 2.01 -16.58 5.66
CA LEU A 13 1.06 -17.11 6.65
C LEU A 13 -0.30 -17.45 6.02
N THR A 14 -0.79 -16.65 5.09
CA THR A 14 -2.00 -16.95 4.31
C THR A 14 -1.81 -18.23 3.49
N ALA A 15 -0.68 -18.38 2.82
CA ALA A 15 -0.38 -19.60 2.05
C ALA A 15 -0.21 -20.81 2.98
N ALA A 16 0.42 -20.67 4.13
CA ALA A 16 0.54 -21.74 5.12
C ALA A 16 -0.84 -22.24 5.58
N TYR A 17 -1.77 -21.29 5.84
CA TYR A 17 -3.15 -21.64 6.18
C TYR A 17 -3.88 -22.37 5.04
N GLU A 18 -3.73 -21.95 3.78
CA GLU A 18 -4.33 -22.63 2.63
C GLU A 18 -3.74 -24.03 2.42
N LEU A 19 -2.48 -24.24 2.81
CA LEU A 19 -1.73 -25.49 2.67
C LEU A 19 -1.74 -26.38 3.93
N ARG A 20 -2.58 -26.07 4.93
CA ARG A 20 -2.62 -26.73 6.26
C ARG A 20 -2.87 -28.22 6.26
N ASP A 21 -3.38 -28.78 5.15
CA ASP A 21 -3.57 -30.23 4.99
C ASP A 21 -2.27 -30.96 4.60
N HIS A 22 -1.14 -30.22 4.55
CA HIS A 22 0.19 -30.73 4.20
C HIS A 22 1.18 -30.50 5.34
N GLU A 23 2.36 -31.09 5.25
CA GLU A 23 3.48 -30.79 6.16
C GLU A 23 4.15 -29.48 5.71
N VAL A 24 3.95 -28.40 6.45
CA VAL A 24 4.44 -27.06 6.09
C VAL A 24 5.47 -26.57 7.08
N ASP A 25 6.68 -26.26 6.58
CA ASP A 25 7.74 -25.52 7.30
C ASP A 25 7.76 -24.08 6.78
N VAL A 26 7.61 -23.08 7.67
CA VAL A 26 7.73 -21.65 7.35
C VAL A 26 9.04 -21.12 7.92
N PHE A 27 9.85 -20.44 7.11
CA PHE A 27 11.13 -19.84 7.52
C PHE A 27 11.04 -18.32 7.46
N GLU A 28 11.31 -17.67 8.59
CA GLU A 28 11.32 -16.22 8.73
C GLU A 28 12.70 -15.75 9.21
N ALA A 29 13.22 -14.74 8.52
CA ALA A 29 14.53 -14.18 8.82
C ALA A 29 14.54 -13.26 10.05
N ASP A 30 13.40 -12.63 10.34
CA ASP A 30 13.20 -11.74 11.49
C ASP A 30 12.89 -12.55 12.77
N ASP A 31 12.96 -11.90 13.92
CA ASP A 31 12.62 -12.46 15.25
C ASP A 31 11.11 -12.59 15.48
N ARG A 32 10.28 -12.20 14.48
CA ARG A 32 8.82 -12.16 14.57
C ARG A 32 8.12 -12.52 13.25
N ILE A 33 6.88 -12.96 13.35
CA ILE A 33 5.97 -13.13 12.23
C ILE A 33 5.22 -11.82 11.89
N GLY A 34 4.45 -11.82 10.80
CA GLY A 34 3.58 -10.71 10.37
C GLY A 34 4.21 -9.83 9.28
N GLY A 35 5.54 -9.82 9.15
CA GLY A 35 6.23 -9.03 8.13
C GLY A 35 5.91 -7.53 8.22
N LYS A 36 5.20 -6.99 7.23
CA LYS A 36 4.80 -5.57 7.16
C LYS A 36 3.52 -5.23 7.93
N LEU A 37 2.88 -6.21 8.54
CA LEU A 37 1.90 -6.03 9.59
C LEU A 37 2.66 -6.02 10.91
N ARG A 38 2.52 -4.97 11.69
CA ARG A 38 3.17 -4.86 13.00
C ARG A 38 2.28 -4.11 13.96
N THR A 39 1.76 -4.84 14.92
CA THR A 39 1.05 -4.30 16.07
C THR A 39 2.02 -4.19 17.25
N VAL A 40 2.07 -3.04 17.89
CA VAL A 40 2.94 -2.77 19.05
C VAL A 40 2.11 -2.39 20.26
N ALA A 41 2.64 -2.62 21.45
CA ALA A 41 1.96 -2.24 22.67
C ALA A 41 2.22 -0.77 22.99
N PHE A 42 1.15 -0.01 23.17
CA PHE A 42 1.13 1.25 23.91
C PHE A 42 0.46 0.99 25.25
N ASN A 43 0.63 1.87 26.24
CA ASN A 43 0.07 1.66 27.59
C ASN A 43 -1.45 1.43 27.58
N ASP A 44 -2.16 2.11 26.65
CA ASP A 44 -3.61 2.03 26.50
C ASP A 44 -4.07 0.90 25.55
N GLY A 45 -3.16 0.09 25.05
CA GLY A 45 -3.48 -1.05 24.19
C GLY A 45 -2.73 -1.07 22.86
N PRO A 46 -3.01 -2.06 22.02
CA PRO A 46 -2.26 -2.30 20.78
C PRO A 46 -2.49 -1.21 19.72
N VAL A 47 -1.43 -0.91 18.95
CA VAL A 47 -1.44 0.05 17.84
C VAL A 47 -0.68 -0.53 16.64
N ASP A 48 -1.24 -0.41 15.45
CA ASP A 48 -0.58 -0.84 14.23
C ASP A 48 0.43 0.20 13.72
N MET A 49 1.68 -0.22 13.56
CA MET A 49 2.77 0.60 13.04
C MET A 49 3.18 0.20 11.61
N GLY A 50 2.49 -0.76 11.02
CA GLY A 50 2.53 -1.15 9.61
C GLY A 50 1.30 -0.66 8.85
N ALA A 51 0.66 -1.56 8.07
CA ALA A 51 -0.65 -1.28 7.54
C ALA A 51 -1.65 -1.03 8.70
N GLU A 52 -2.48 -0.01 8.54
CA GLU A 52 -3.47 0.36 9.58
C GLU A 52 -4.89 -0.04 9.18
N ALA A 53 -5.16 -0.12 7.88
CA ALA A 53 -6.50 -0.41 7.36
C ALA A 53 -6.43 -1.24 6.08
N TYR A 54 -7.52 -1.93 5.79
CA TYR A 54 -7.72 -2.57 4.49
C TYR A 54 -8.97 -2.01 3.79
N LEU A 55 -9.07 -2.23 2.47
CA LEU A 55 -10.24 -1.83 1.68
C LEU A 55 -11.41 -2.78 1.95
N ALA A 56 -12.36 -2.37 2.78
CA ALA A 56 -13.55 -3.15 3.15
C ALA A 56 -14.53 -3.37 1.97
N VAL A 57 -14.42 -2.56 0.92
CA VAL A 57 -15.17 -2.80 -0.34
C VAL A 57 -14.74 -4.10 -1.04
N ARG A 58 -13.59 -4.66 -0.68
CA ARG A 58 -13.11 -5.99 -1.07
C ARG A 58 -13.69 -7.02 -0.12
N THR A 59 -14.93 -7.44 -0.40
CA THR A 59 -15.68 -8.39 0.45
C THR A 59 -15.00 -9.75 0.55
N ASP A 60 -14.24 -10.15 -0.46
CA ASP A 60 -13.43 -11.38 -0.45
C ASP A 60 -12.44 -11.46 0.72
N ALA A 61 -11.88 -10.32 1.15
CA ALA A 61 -11.02 -10.27 2.33
C ALA A 61 -11.84 -10.34 3.62
N THR A 62 -12.97 -9.64 3.70
CA THR A 62 -13.85 -9.69 4.88
C THR A 62 -14.43 -11.09 5.06
N ASP A 63 -14.91 -11.74 3.99
CA ASP A 63 -15.39 -13.13 4.01
C ASP A 63 -14.28 -14.09 4.51
N PHE A 64 -13.03 -13.83 4.10
CA PHE A 64 -11.89 -14.60 4.58
C PHE A 64 -11.66 -14.41 6.08
N PHE A 65 -11.74 -13.20 6.60
CA PHE A 65 -11.60 -12.92 8.04
C PHE A 65 -12.75 -13.57 8.84
N GLU A 66 -13.97 -13.55 8.34
CA GLU A 66 -15.10 -14.26 8.93
C GLU A 66 -14.83 -15.77 9.00
N SER A 67 -14.27 -16.37 7.93
CA SER A 67 -13.90 -17.79 7.90
C SER A 67 -12.80 -18.16 8.91
N LEU A 68 -11.97 -17.19 9.28
CA LEU A 68 -10.98 -17.31 10.35
C LEU A 68 -11.56 -17.11 11.75
N GLY A 69 -12.86 -16.75 11.88
CA GLY A 69 -13.49 -16.43 13.15
C GLY A 69 -13.14 -15.03 13.67
N LEU A 70 -12.66 -14.14 12.79
CA LEU A 70 -12.27 -12.77 13.13
C LEU A 70 -13.34 -11.73 12.77
N GLY A 71 -14.53 -12.13 12.32
CA GLY A 71 -15.58 -11.21 11.90
C GLY A 71 -15.97 -10.20 12.97
N ASP A 72 -16.12 -10.64 14.22
CA ASP A 72 -16.50 -9.78 15.36
C ASP A 72 -15.38 -8.82 15.80
N HIS A 73 -14.14 -9.02 15.31
CA HIS A 73 -13.00 -8.16 15.58
C HIS A 73 -12.85 -7.03 14.56
N VAL A 74 -13.56 -7.12 13.43
CA VAL A 74 -13.53 -6.10 12.37
C VAL A 74 -14.27 -4.85 12.83
N VAL A 75 -13.59 -3.71 12.75
CA VAL A 75 -14.14 -2.40 13.11
C VAL A 75 -14.01 -1.40 11.98
N TYR A 76 -14.88 -0.41 11.94
CA TYR A 76 -15.02 0.56 10.89
C TYR A 76 -14.63 1.97 11.35
N PRO A 77 -14.18 2.84 10.42
CA PRO A 77 -13.81 4.21 10.76
C PRO A 77 -15.03 5.05 11.13
N SER A 78 -14.74 6.15 11.81
CA SER A 78 -15.72 7.22 12.05
C SER A 78 -16.07 7.97 10.76
N ASP A 79 -16.97 8.95 10.85
CA ASP A 79 -17.30 9.87 9.75
C ASP A 79 -16.26 10.98 9.53
N ALA A 80 -15.19 11.02 10.33
CA ALA A 80 -14.11 11.99 10.18
C ALA A 80 -13.47 11.88 8.78
N ARG A 81 -13.31 13.02 8.12
CA ARG A 81 -12.79 13.06 6.75
C ARG A 81 -11.31 13.44 6.74
N PRO A 82 -10.51 12.89 5.81
CA PRO A 82 -9.15 13.35 5.62
C PRO A 82 -9.13 14.73 4.95
N ALA A 83 -7.96 15.42 5.09
CA ALA A 83 -7.66 16.65 4.40
C ALA A 83 -6.36 16.52 3.59
N ILE A 84 -6.10 17.49 2.72
CA ILE A 84 -4.83 17.69 2.03
C ILE A 84 -4.22 18.99 2.52
N TYR A 85 -2.93 18.97 2.84
CA TYR A 85 -2.13 20.17 3.08
C TYR A 85 -1.33 20.47 1.82
N ALA A 86 -1.66 21.58 1.15
CA ALA A 86 -1.05 22.06 -0.08
C ALA A 86 -1.05 23.59 -0.12
N GLY A 87 0.03 24.20 -0.64
CA GLY A 87 0.17 25.65 -0.67
C GLY A 87 0.13 26.28 0.73
N SER A 88 0.62 25.56 1.73
CA SER A 88 0.62 25.96 3.15
C SER A 88 -0.78 26.13 3.77
N GLU A 89 -1.82 25.52 3.19
CA GLU A 89 -3.20 25.57 3.66
C GLU A 89 -3.83 24.15 3.71
N LEU A 90 -4.84 23.98 4.56
CA LEU A 90 -5.62 22.75 4.65
C LEU A 90 -6.84 22.83 3.71
N HIS A 91 -6.95 21.83 2.85
CA HIS A 91 -8.04 21.67 1.90
C HIS A 91 -8.84 20.39 2.18
N ALA A 92 -10.13 20.43 1.87
CA ALA A 92 -10.95 19.23 1.91
C ALA A 92 -10.48 18.21 0.85
N MET A 93 -10.54 16.92 1.19
CA MET A 93 -10.24 15.86 0.23
C MET A 93 -11.24 15.87 -0.92
N PRO A 94 -10.79 15.93 -2.19
CA PRO A 94 -11.68 15.84 -3.36
C PRO A 94 -12.46 14.53 -3.39
N THR A 95 -13.76 14.58 -3.68
CA THR A 95 -14.64 13.41 -3.69
C THR A 95 -15.02 12.92 -5.10
N GLU A 96 -15.19 13.84 -6.03
CA GLU A 96 -15.58 13.55 -7.43
C GLU A 96 -14.35 13.36 -8.31
N THR A 97 -13.51 12.41 -7.91
CA THR A 97 -12.24 12.07 -8.57
C THR A 97 -12.02 10.57 -8.63
N VAL A 98 -11.15 10.14 -9.53
CA VAL A 98 -10.59 8.77 -9.56
C VAL A 98 -9.14 8.84 -9.07
N MET A 99 -8.89 8.42 -7.83
CA MET A 99 -7.57 8.54 -7.17
C MET A 99 -6.98 9.96 -7.25
N GLY A 100 -7.82 10.96 -7.04
CA GLY A 100 -7.43 12.37 -7.11
C GLY A 100 -7.47 12.98 -8.51
N ILE A 101 -7.68 12.20 -9.56
CA ILE A 101 -7.76 12.67 -10.94
C ILE A 101 -9.19 13.15 -11.20
N PRO A 102 -9.42 14.46 -11.51
CA PRO A 102 -10.75 15.01 -11.75
C PRO A 102 -11.19 14.86 -13.22
N ALA A 103 -12.50 14.93 -13.45
CA ALA A 103 -13.07 15.12 -14.79
C ALA A 103 -13.17 16.60 -15.18
N THR A 104 -13.33 17.49 -14.19
CA THR A 104 -13.42 18.96 -14.32
C THR A 104 -12.67 19.63 -13.19
N SER A 105 -12.25 20.88 -13.37
CA SER A 105 -11.50 21.65 -12.40
C SER A 105 -12.25 21.90 -11.08
N ASP A 106 -13.58 21.98 -11.12
CA ASP A 106 -14.41 22.23 -9.93
C ASP A 106 -14.18 21.18 -8.83
N ALA A 107 -13.88 19.93 -9.22
CA ALA A 107 -13.65 18.85 -8.26
C ALA A 107 -12.38 19.03 -7.40
N VAL A 108 -11.47 19.90 -7.81
CA VAL A 108 -10.16 20.15 -7.17
C VAL A 108 -9.92 21.65 -6.93
N GLU A 109 -11.00 22.42 -6.82
CA GLU A 109 -10.93 23.86 -6.54
C GLU A 109 -10.12 24.13 -5.28
N GLY A 110 -9.27 25.15 -5.34
CA GLY A 110 -8.37 25.55 -4.26
C GLY A 110 -7.08 24.72 -4.15
N LEU A 111 -6.99 23.57 -4.84
CA LEU A 111 -5.80 22.72 -4.87
C LEU A 111 -4.91 22.93 -6.10
N ILE A 112 -5.39 23.69 -7.08
CA ILE A 112 -4.73 23.96 -8.36
C ILE A 112 -4.76 25.45 -8.67
N SER A 113 -3.87 25.90 -9.54
CA SER A 113 -3.89 27.27 -10.05
C SER A 113 -5.04 27.51 -11.05
N THR A 114 -5.42 28.78 -11.27
CA THR A 114 -6.39 29.15 -12.28
C THR A 114 -5.99 28.72 -13.71
N GLU A 115 -4.69 28.73 -14.01
CA GLU A 115 -4.17 28.28 -15.30
C GLU A 115 -4.37 26.78 -15.49
N GLU A 116 -4.10 25.98 -14.46
CA GLU A 116 -4.32 24.54 -14.47
C GLU A 116 -5.80 24.19 -14.55
N ALA A 117 -6.67 24.95 -13.90
CA ALA A 117 -8.12 24.78 -14.03
C ALA A 117 -8.56 24.90 -15.51
N VAL A 118 -8.06 25.88 -16.24
CA VAL A 118 -8.31 26.05 -17.69
C VAL A 118 -7.76 24.84 -18.47
N HIS A 119 -6.59 24.32 -18.12
CA HIS A 119 -6.01 23.13 -18.78
C HIS A 119 -6.85 21.88 -18.57
N ILE A 120 -7.34 21.65 -17.34
CA ILE A 120 -8.20 20.51 -17.00
C ILE A 120 -9.53 20.58 -17.78
N ASP A 121 -10.20 21.74 -17.79
CA ASP A 121 -11.49 21.90 -18.47
C ASP A 121 -11.38 21.84 -19.99
N ALA A 122 -10.22 22.23 -20.54
CA ALA A 122 -9.94 22.15 -21.97
C ALA A 122 -9.47 20.75 -22.42
N GLU A 123 -9.11 19.84 -21.50
CA GLU A 123 -8.42 18.57 -21.80
C GLU A 123 -9.25 17.68 -22.72
N ARG A 124 -10.57 17.63 -22.54
CA ARG A 124 -11.50 16.90 -23.44
C ARG A 124 -11.46 17.35 -24.90
N ASN A 125 -11.02 18.59 -25.16
CA ASN A 125 -10.88 19.14 -26.51
C ASN A 125 -9.48 18.94 -27.12
N ARG A 126 -8.51 18.48 -26.33
CA ARG A 126 -7.13 18.21 -26.81
C ARG A 126 -7.11 16.97 -27.73
N GLU A 127 -6.01 16.75 -28.42
CA GLU A 127 -5.79 15.54 -29.21
C GLU A 127 -5.92 14.28 -28.34
N SER A 128 -6.38 13.19 -28.95
CA SER A 128 -6.46 11.87 -28.30
C SER A 128 -5.10 11.48 -27.72
N LEU A 129 -5.13 10.82 -26.56
CA LEU A 129 -3.96 10.08 -26.10
C LEU A 129 -3.65 8.99 -27.13
N ASP A 130 -2.37 8.88 -27.48
CA ASP A 130 -1.86 7.74 -28.24
C ASP A 130 -1.73 6.55 -27.26
N TRP A 131 -2.84 5.87 -27.01
CA TRP A 131 -2.94 4.74 -26.09
C TRP A 131 -3.17 3.44 -26.85
N GLN A 132 -2.36 2.42 -26.56
CA GLN A 132 -2.52 1.08 -27.12
C GLN A 132 -3.16 0.15 -26.07
N VAL A 133 -4.08 -0.70 -26.51
CA VAL A 133 -4.73 -1.69 -25.63
C VAL A 133 -3.67 -2.55 -24.96
N GLY A 134 -3.76 -2.64 -23.64
CA GLY A 134 -2.84 -3.42 -22.82
C GLY A 134 -1.56 -2.69 -22.40
N GLU A 135 -1.27 -1.49 -22.91
CA GLU A 135 -0.07 -0.76 -22.50
C GLU A 135 -0.17 -0.22 -21.06
N ASP A 136 0.98 0.14 -20.50
CA ASP A 136 1.08 0.94 -19.29
C ASP A 136 2.01 2.13 -19.53
N ARG A 137 1.77 3.24 -18.85
CA ARG A 137 2.56 4.48 -18.95
C ARG A 137 2.81 5.06 -17.57
N CYS A 138 3.82 5.91 -17.47
CA CYS A 138 4.05 6.71 -16.27
C CYS A 138 2.87 7.67 -16.03
N LEU A 139 2.20 7.48 -14.90
CA LEU A 139 0.99 8.22 -14.52
C LEU A 139 1.25 9.71 -14.37
N GLY A 140 2.29 10.09 -13.60
CA GLY A 140 2.60 11.49 -13.33
C GLY A 140 2.97 12.24 -14.60
N ILE A 141 3.84 11.68 -15.45
CA ILE A 141 4.22 12.31 -16.72
C ILE A 141 2.98 12.55 -17.60
N MET A 142 2.09 11.55 -17.71
CA MET A 142 0.85 11.69 -18.48
C MET A 142 -0.04 12.81 -17.92
N LEU A 143 -0.22 12.87 -16.61
CA LEU A 143 -1.06 13.89 -15.98
C LEU A 143 -0.45 15.28 -16.06
N ARG A 144 0.87 15.45 -15.85
CA ARG A 144 1.55 16.74 -16.00
C ARG A 144 1.37 17.32 -17.39
N GLN A 145 1.50 16.48 -18.42
CA GLN A 145 1.29 16.89 -19.80
C GLN A 145 -0.16 17.31 -20.11
N ARG A 146 -1.14 16.74 -19.40
CA ARG A 146 -2.55 16.96 -19.67
C ARG A 146 -3.18 18.02 -18.79
N TYR A 147 -2.84 18.03 -17.52
CA TYR A 147 -3.50 18.83 -16.49
C TYR A 147 -2.60 19.91 -15.88
N GLY A 148 -1.29 19.68 -15.83
CA GLY A 148 -0.33 20.53 -15.13
C GLY A 148 0.27 19.87 -13.90
N ASP A 149 1.16 20.59 -13.23
CA ASP A 149 1.96 20.05 -12.12
C ASP A 149 1.17 19.98 -10.81
N GLY A 150 0.34 20.99 -10.52
CA GLY A 150 -0.38 21.09 -9.24
C GLY A 150 -1.29 19.90 -8.97
N ILE A 151 -2.01 19.38 -9.98
CA ILE A 151 -2.85 18.19 -9.78
C ILE A 151 -2.01 16.96 -9.39
N VAL A 152 -0.80 16.84 -9.96
CA VAL A 152 0.11 15.73 -9.67
C VAL A 152 0.71 15.88 -8.27
N ASP A 153 1.21 17.05 -7.93
CA ASP A 153 1.95 17.28 -6.69
C ASP A 153 1.04 17.44 -5.48
N HIS A 154 -0.06 18.16 -5.62
CA HIS A 154 -0.97 18.46 -4.51
C HIS A 154 -1.94 17.30 -4.23
N VAL A 155 -2.40 16.58 -5.25
CA VAL A 155 -3.52 15.65 -5.09
C VAL A 155 -3.12 14.20 -5.36
N VAL A 156 -2.72 13.88 -6.59
CA VAL A 156 -2.52 12.50 -7.02
C VAL A 156 -1.34 11.85 -6.31
N SER A 157 -0.19 12.54 -6.23
CA SER A 157 1.00 12.04 -5.53
C SER A 157 0.81 11.98 -4.02
N ALA A 158 0.02 12.90 -3.42
CA ALA A 158 -0.31 12.84 -2.00
C ALA A 158 -1.13 11.58 -1.66
N LEU A 159 -2.15 11.27 -2.49
CA LEU A 159 -2.97 10.06 -2.34
C LEU A 159 -2.18 8.77 -2.58
N LEU A 160 -1.44 8.70 -3.69
CA LEU A 160 -0.65 7.51 -4.04
C LEU A 160 0.54 7.32 -3.10
N GLY A 161 1.11 8.41 -2.58
CA GLY A 161 2.15 8.38 -1.57
C GLY A 161 1.72 7.68 -0.28
N GLY A 162 0.44 7.79 0.09
CA GLY A 162 -0.16 7.06 1.20
C GLY A 162 -0.26 5.54 0.97
N VAL A 163 -0.41 5.12 -0.29
CA VAL A 163 -0.59 3.70 -0.67
C VAL A 163 0.72 3.04 -1.06
N TYR A 164 1.51 3.70 -1.92
CA TYR A 164 2.70 3.12 -2.56
C TYR A 164 4.03 3.68 -2.01
N SER A 165 3.99 4.67 -1.13
CA SER A 165 5.18 5.45 -0.73
C SER A 165 5.97 5.97 -1.93
N SER A 166 5.28 6.39 -2.98
CA SER A 166 5.85 6.85 -4.25
C SER A 166 4.97 7.97 -4.82
N GLY A 167 5.59 8.98 -5.44
CA GLY A 167 4.86 9.97 -6.23
C GLY A 167 4.37 9.38 -7.57
N ALA A 168 3.40 10.04 -8.20
CA ALA A 168 2.80 9.59 -9.45
C ALA A 168 3.81 9.42 -10.60
N ASP A 169 4.90 10.21 -10.60
CA ASP A 169 5.97 10.15 -11.62
C ASP A 169 6.77 8.83 -11.57
N ALA A 170 6.70 8.09 -10.47
CA ALA A 170 7.37 6.81 -10.30
C ALA A 170 6.45 5.60 -10.54
N LEU A 171 5.18 5.84 -10.91
CA LEU A 171 4.11 4.83 -10.94
C LEU A 171 3.50 4.68 -12.32
N GLY A 172 3.07 3.45 -12.67
CA GLY A 172 2.33 3.15 -13.86
C GLY A 172 0.82 3.36 -13.69
N VAL A 173 0.13 3.77 -14.75
CA VAL A 173 -1.34 3.94 -14.76
C VAL A 173 -2.03 2.61 -14.49
N ARG A 174 -1.69 1.58 -15.29
CA ARG A 174 -2.30 0.24 -15.19
C ARG A 174 -1.94 -0.45 -13.89
N ALA A 175 -0.71 -0.28 -13.46
CA ALA A 175 -0.20 -0.90 -12.24
C ALA A 175 -0.86 -0.35 -10.96
N THR A 176 -1.29 0.92 -10.95
CA THR A 176 -1.81 1.61 -9.75
C THR A 176 -3.27 2.00 -9.82
N ILE A 177 -3.78 2.32 -11.01
CA ILE A 177 -5.19 2.69 -11.26
C ILE A 177 -5.74 1.83 -12.41
N PRO A 178 -5.84 0.49 -12.23
CA PRO A 178 -6.20 -0.43 -13.31
C PRO A 178 -7.54 -0.11 -13.97
N GLN A 179 -8.49 0.46 -13.24
CA GLN A 179 -9.78 0.89 -13.80
C GLN A 179 -9.63 2.04 -14.80
N LEU A 180 -8.65 2.95 -14.62
CA LEU A 180 -8.39 4.02 -15.57
C LEU A 180 -7.75 3.47 -16.86
N ALA A 181 -6.78 2.58 -16.72
CA ALA A 181 -6.16 1.91 -17.87
C ALA A 181 -7.18 1.07 -18.65
N ALA A 182 -8.05 0.32 -17.94
CA ALA A 182 -9.13 -0.44 -18.57
C ALA A 182 -10.12 0.47 -19.32
N MET A 183 -10.43 1.66 -18.80
CA MET A 183 -11.28 2.63 -19.49
C MET A 183 -10.60 3.16 -20.76
N PHE A 184 -9.29 3.42 -20.74
CA PHE A 184 -8.55 3.80 -21.95
C PHE A 184 -8.55 2.67 -22.98
N ASP A 185 -8.42 1.40 -22.55
CA ASP A 185 -8.51 0.23 -23.45
C ASP A 185 -9.90 0.14 -24.10
N GLU A 186 -10.99 0.28 -23.32
CA GLU A 186 -12.35 0.27 -23.85
C GLU A 186 -12.59 1.39 -24.87
N MET A 187 -12.10 2.60 -24.59
CA MET A 187 -12.22 3.74 -25.51
C MET A 187 -11.41 3.49 -26.81
N ALA A 188 -10.19 2.92 -26.68
CA ALA A 188 -9.37 2.56 -27.83
C ALA A 188 -10.04 1.51 -28.73
N GLU A 189 -10.58 0.44 -28.13
CA GLU A 189 -11.28 -0.64 -28.84
C GLU A 189 -12.55 -0.14 -29.53
N ALA A 190 -13.24 0.84 -28.92
CA ALA A 190 -14.41 1.49 -29.52
C ALA A 190 -14.06 2.51 -30.62
N GLY A 191 -12.78 2.82 -30.84
CA GLY A 191 -12.35 3.87 -31.77
C GLY A 191 -12.74 5.27 -31.31
N GLU A 192 -12.98 5.46 -30.03
CA GLU A 192 -13.31 6.74 -29.43
C GLU A 192 -12.07 7.59 -29.21
N LYS A 193 -12.26 8.89 -29.08
CA LYS A 193 -11.21 9.80 -28.66
C LYS A 193 -10.88 9.54 -27.19
N ILE A 194 -9.61 9.32 -26.88
CA ILE A 194 -9.14 9.02 -25.53
C ILE A 194 -8.64 10.30 -24.88
N THR A 195 -9.33 10.75 -23.84
CA THR A 195 -8.91 11.86 -22.98
C THR A 195 -9.03 11.44 -21.51
N VAL A 196 -8.21 12.04 -20.64
CA VAL A 196 -8.20 11.71 -19.21
C VAL A 196 -9.54 12.13 -18.56
N SER A 197 -10.01 13.34 -18.86
CA SER A 197 -11.25 13.88 -18.31
C SER A 197 -12.47 13.04 -18.70
N GLU A 198 -12.58 12.60 -19.96
CA GLU A 198 -13.69 11.77 -20.42
C GLU A 198 -13.66 10.35 -19.82
N ALA A 199 -12.46 9.75 -19.71
CA ALA A 199 -12.29 8.46 -19.05
C ALA A 199 -12.69 8.52 -17.56
N VAL A 200 -12.27 9.58 -16.85
CA VAL A 200 -12.66 9.81 -15.44
C VAL A 200 -14.17 10.04 -15.33
N GLU A 201 -14.79 10.85 -16.19
CA GLU A 201 -16.24 11.09 -16.22
C GLU A 201 -17.02 9.78 -16.40
N LYS A 202 -16.61 8.93 -17.37
CA LYS A 202 -17.22 7.61 -17.60
C LYS A 202 -17.07 6.69 -16.37
N LEU A 203 -15.92 6.69 -15.70
CA LEU A 203 -15.72 5.92 -14.48
C LEU A 203 -16.58 6.42 -13.32
N LEU A 204 -16.68 7.73 -13.13
CA LEU A 204 -17.56 8.34 -12.12
C LEU A 204 -19.03 8.03 -12.38
N ALA A 205 -19.47 8.11 -13.64
CA ALA A 205 -20.86 7.77 -14.04
C ALA A 205 -21.19 6.29 -13.78
N ARG A 206 -20.21 5.38 -13.91
CA ARG A 206 -20.36 3.95 -13.58
C ARG A 206 -20.34 3.68 -12.08
N ARG A 207 -19.86 4.63 -11.27
CA ARG A 207 -19.78 4.48 -9.83
C ARG A 207 -21.18 4.48 -9.23
N GLY A 208 -21.64 3.31 -8.80
CA GLY A 208 -22.89 3.19 -8.05
C GLY A 208 -22.82 3.87 -6.67
N PRO A 209 -23.97 3.99 -5.98
CA PRO A 209 -23.99 4.52 -4.62
C PRO A 209 -23.08 3.66 -3.72
N ARG A 210 -22.25 4.31 -2.91
CA ARG A 210 -21.38 3.63 -1.95
C ARG A 210 -22.21 2.83 -0.96
N LYS A 211 -21.95 1.54 -0.87
CA LYS A 211 -22.55 0.66 0.14
C LYS A 211 -21.49 0.40 1.22
N GLY A 212 -21.68 1.04 2.37
CA GLY A 212 -20.82 0.83 3.54
C GLY A 212 -19.49 1.62 3.53
N PRO A 213 -18.66 1.40 4.57
CA PRO A 213 -17.38 2.05 4.74
C PRO A 213 -16.34 1.57 3.72
N VAL A 214 -15.40 2.46 3.34
CA VAL A 214 -14.33 2.13 2.40
C VAL A 214 -13.23 1.31 3.07
N PHE A 215 -12.97 1.58 4.34
CA PHE A 215 -11.90 0.96 5.11
C PHE A 215 -12.46 0.20 6.31
N ALA A 216 -11.70 -0.79 6.76
CA ALA A 216 -11.88 -1.46 8.04
C ALA A 216 -10.51 -1.85 8.61
N THR A 217 -10.49 -2.22 9.89
CA THR A 217 -9.32 -2.74 10.59
C THR A 217 -9.77 -3.73 11.67
N PHE A 218 -8.85 -4.19 12.51
CA PHE A 218 -9.13 -5.05 13.66
C PHE A 218 -9.04 -4.25 14.96
N SER A 219 -9.92 -4.53 15.91
CA SER A 219 -9.97 -3.84 17.20
C SER A 219 -8.72 -4.04 18.06
N GLY A 220 -8.08 -5.20 17.96
CA GLY A 220 -6.80 -5.52 18.60
C GLY A 220 -5.59 -5.36 17.66
N GLY A 221 -5.77 -4.75 16.48
CA GLY A 221 -4.75 -4.59 15.47
C GLY A 221 -4.52 -5.84 14.62
N TYR A 222 -3.65 -5.74 13.64
CA TYR A 222 -3.35 -6.86 12.71
C TYR A 222 -2.65 -8.05 13.36
N ALA A 223 -2.22 -7.94 14.63
CA ALA A 223 -1.75 -9.10 15.39
C ALA A 223 -2.81 -10.21 15.42
N GLU A 224 -4.09 -9.84 15.58
CA GLU A 224 -5.20 -10.82 15.55
C GLU A 224 -5.22 -11.64 14.25
N LEU A 225 -4.92 -11.02 13.12
CA LEU A 225 -4.90 -11.72 11.83
C LEU A 225 -3.68 -12.62 11.67
N TYR A 226 -2.45 -12.09 11.84
CA TYR A 226 -1.26 -12.88 11.54
C TYR A 226 -1.01 -13.99 12.58
N GLU A 227 -1.40 -13.79 13.85
CA GLU A 227 -1.35 -14.83 14.89
C GLU A 227 -2.39 -15.92 14.64
N THR A 228 -3.62 -15.55 14.28
CA THR A 228 -4.66 -16.52 13.89
C THR A 228 -4.27 -17.36 12.68
N LEU A 229 -3.66 -16.74 11.66
CA LEU A 229 -3.16 -17.45 10.49
C LEU A 229 -2.06 -18.44 10.87
N ALA A 230 -1.10 -18.01 11.70
CA ALA A 230 -0.02 -18.85 12.19
C ALA A 230 -0.56 -20.06 12.97
N GLU A 231 -1.45 -19.82 13.93
CA GLU A 231 -2.07 -20.88 14.74
C GLU A 231 -2.87 -21.87 13.88
N LYS A 232 -3.78 -21.35 13.05
CA LYS A 232 -4.70 -22.19 12.24
C LYS A 232 -4.02 -22.88 11.06
N SER A 233 -2.82 -22.45 10.66
CA SER A 233 -2.04 -23.13 9.63
C SER A 233 -1.50 -24.48 10.11
N GLY A 234 -1.26 -24.64 11.42
CA GLY A 234 -0.56 -25.81 11.97
C GLY A 234 0.87 -25.99 11.47
N ALA A 235 1.42 -24.99 10.77
CA ALA A 235 2.76 -25.05 10.21
C ALA A 235 3.85 -24.96 11.30
N SER A 236 5.00 -25.59 11.03
CA SER A 236 6.22 -25.39 11.83
C SER A 236 6.87 -24.08 11.42
N ILE A 237 6.78 -23.05 12.28
CA ILE A 237 7.32 -21.71 12.00
C ILE A 237 8.69 -21.56 12.66
N HIS A 238 9.70 -21.25 11.86
CA HIS A 238 11.10 -21.07 12.25
C HIS A 238 11.46 -19.59 12.09
N ILE A 239 11.42 -18.81 13.18
CA ILE A 239 11.92 -17.43 13.23
C ILE A 239 13.43 -17.42 13.34
N ASP A 240 14.08 -16.25 13.18
CA ASP A 240 15.55 -16.10 13.15
C ASP A 240 16.22 -17.08 12.14
N SER A 241 15.50 -17.46 11.09
CA SER A 241 15.90 -18.50 10.14
C SER A 241 16.11 -17.92 8.74
N PHE A 242 17.25 -17.28 8.54
CA PHE A 242 17.61 -16.65 7.27
C PHE A 242 18.00 -17.68 6.21
N ILE A 243 17.23 -17.73 5.13
CA ILE A 243 17.53 -18.54 3.94
C ILE A 243 18.16 -17.63 2.87
N SER A 244 19.44 -17.88 2.57
CA SER A 244 20.21 -17.08 1.60
C SER A 244 20.20 -17.63 0.18
N GLU A 245 19.83 -18.92 0.00
CA GLU A 245 19.71 -19.57 -1.31
C GLU A 245 18.86 -20.83 -1.22
N LEU A 246 18.29 -21.26 -2.35
CA LEU A 246 17.65 -22.55 -2.48
C LEU A 246 18.73 -23.61 -2.78
N THR A 247 19.17 -24.32 -1.74
CA THR A 247 20.19 -25.36 -1.88
C THR A 247 19.62 -26.63 -2.53
N PRO A 248 20.46 -27.47 -3.17
CA PRO A 248 20.02 -28.77 -3.67
C PRO A 248 19.35 -29.64 -2.59
N GLN A 249 19.83 -29.57 -1.36
CA GLN A 249 19.26 -30.31 -0.23
C GLN A 249 17.82 -29.82 0.10
N MET A 250 17.54 -28.52 -0.03
CA MET A 250 16.18 -28.00 0.14
C MET A 250 15.25 -28.49 -0.97
N LEU A 251 15.75 -28.47 -2.21
CA LEU A 251 14.98 -28.91 -3.39
C LEU A 251 14.67 -30.43 -3.35
N GLU A 252 15.57 -31.23 -2.73
CA GLU A 252 15.34 -32.67 -2.49
C GLU A 252 14.40 -32.92 -1.29
N LYS A 253 14.49 -32.08 -0.24
CA LYS A 253 13.73 -32.24 1.00
C LYS A 253 12.24 -31.88 0.85
N TYR A 254 11.94 -30.85 0.08
CA TYR A 254 10.59 -30.30 -0.07
C TYR A 254 10.02 -30.60 -1.45
N ASP A 255 8.80 -31.11 -1.49
CA ASP A 255 8.05 -31.35 -2.73
C ASP A 255 7.73 -30.03 -3.45
N ARG A 256 7.47 -28.96 -2.68
CA ARG A 256 7.14 -27.61 -3.15
C ARG A 256 7.79 -26.55 -2.27
N ILE A 257 8.08 -25.39 -2.86
CA ILE A 257 8.65 -24.23 -2.17
C ILE A 257 7.88 -22.98 -2.60
N LEU A 258 7.34 -22.21 -1.65
CA LEU A 258 6.73 -20.92 -1.89
C LEU A 258 7.63 -19.80 -1.39
N LEU A 259 7.98 -18.86 -2.27
CA LEU A 259 8.76 -17.66 -1.92
C LEU A 259 7.79 -16.49 -1.64
N ALA A 260 7.60 -16.17 -0.37
CA ALA A 260 6.73 -15.08 0.11
C ALA A 260 7.55 -13.87 0.61
N THR A 261 8.69 -13.61 -0.04
CA THR A 261 9.66 -12.57 0.30
C THR A 261 9.57 -11.36 -0.65
N PRO A 262 10.14 -10.19 -0.29
CA PRO A 262 10.27 -9.06 -1.20
C PRO A 262 11.01 -9.43 -2.49
N ALA A 263 10.70 -8.74 -3.60
CA ALA A 263 11.24 -9.08 -4.92
C ALA A 263 12.79 -9.20 -4.97
N PRO A 264 13.59 -8.30 -4.39
CA PRO A 264 15.04 -8.45 -4.37
C PRO A 264 15.52 -9.67 -3.58
N THR A 265 14.85 -10.02 -2.47
CA THR A 265 15.16 -11.23 -1.70
C THR A 265 14.79 -12.48 -2.50
N THR A 266 13.61 -12.49 -3.14
CA THR A 266 13.18 -13.56 -4.04
C THR A 266 14.19 -13.73 -5.20
N ALA A 267 14.71 -12.64 -5.74
CA ALA A 267 15.76 -12.68 -6.77
C ALA A 267 17.03 -13.39 -6.29
N ILE A 268 17.46 -13.11 -5.06
CA ILE A 268 18.63 -13.77 -4.45
C ILE A 268 18.37 -15.28 -4.32
N LEU A 269 17.19 -15.68 -3.85
CA LEU A 269 16.83 -17.09 -3.68
C LEU A 269 16.79 -17.84 -5.01
N LEU A 270 16.35 -17.19 -6.08
CA LEU A 270 16.20 -17.79 -7.42
C LEU A 270 17.48 -17.79 -8.26
N ARG A 271 18.56 -17.16 -7.82
CA ARG A 271 19.78 -16.90 -8.63
C ARG A 271 20.40 -18.14 -9.29
N THR A 272 20.28 -19.30 -8.63
CA THR A 272 20.88 -20.57 -9.12
C THR A 272 19.85 -21.47 -9.81
N VAL A 273 18.58 -21.41 -9.40
CA VAL A 273 17.53 -22.32 -9.88
C VAL A 273 16.71 -21.72 -11.02
N ALA A 274 16.58 -20.39 -11.08
CA ALA A 274 15.88 -19.66 -12.14
C ALA A 274 16.57 -18.30 -12.40
N PRO A 275 17.80 -18.28 -12.99
CA PRO A 275 18.62 -17.08 -13.10
C PRO A 275 17.96 -15.96 -13.93
N GLU A 276 17.16 -16.28 -14.93
CA GLU A 276 16.44 -15.30 -15.75
C GLU A 276 15.33 -14.62 -14.95
N ALA A 277 14.54 -15.37 -14.19
CA ALA A 277 13.54 -14.83 -13.27
C ALA A 277 14.20 -13.97 -12.17
N SER A 278 15.35 -14.40 -11.65
CA SER A 278 16.17 -13.61 -10.72
C SER A 278 16.59 -12.27 -11.33
N ALA A 279 17.02 -12.25 -12.60
CA ALA A 279 17.43 -11.03 -13.28
C ALA A 279 16.27 -10.03 -13.45
N GLU A 280 15.07 -10.51 -13.77
CA GLU A 280 13.87 -9.66 -13.83
C GLU A 280 13.46 -9.10 -12.47
N LEU A 281 13.47 -9.93 -11.43
CA LEU A 281 13.13 -9.49 -10.08
C LEU A 281 14.09 -8.45 -9.49
N LYS A 282 15.37 -8.47 -9.85
CA LYS A 282 16.35 -7.44 -9.46
C LYS A 282 16.00 -6.03 -9.94
N LYS A 283 15.17 -5.91 -11.00
CA LYS A 283 14.70 -4.63 -11.54
C LYS A 283 13.54 -4.03 -10.73
N VAL A 284 12.93 -4.81 -9.82
CA VAL A 284 11.87 -4.32 -8.93
C VAL A 284 12.50 -3.51 -7.82
N GLU A 285 12.35 -2.20 -7.88
CA GLU A 285 12.83 -1.28 -6.86
C GLU A 285 11.82 -1.19 -5.71
N LEU A 286 12.32 -0.87 -4.54
CA LEU A 286 11.52 -0.77 -3.32
C LEU A 286 11.56 0.64 -2.75
N ALA A 287 10.41 1.12 -2.26
CA ALA A 287 10.31 2.33 -1.47
C ALA A 287 10.50 2.02 0.01
N SER A 288 11.25 2.88 0.71
CA SER A 288 11.40 2.84 2.16
C SER A 288 10.52 3.91 2.81
N SER A 289 10.02 3.62 4.01
CA SER A 289 9.22 4.56 4.78
C SER A 289 9.47 4.39 6.28
N ALA A 290 9.12 5.40 7.08
CA ALA A 290 9.04 5.30 8.52
C ALA A 290 7.68 5.78 9.01
N VAL A 291 7.24 5.22 10.12
CA VAL A 291 6.04 5.65 10.84
C VAL A 291 6.43 6.00 12.27
N VAL A 292 6.08 7.21 12.67
CA VAL A 292 6.23 7.68 14.05
C VAL A 292 4.86 7.69 14.70
N GLY A 293 4.64 6.84 15.68
CA GLY A 293 3.45 6.80 16.53
C GLY A 293 3.64 7.71 17.73
N LEU A 294 2.71 8.63 17.92
CA LEU A 294 2.72 9.63 18.99
C LEU A 294 1.42 9.52 19.79
N LYS A 295 1.51 9.23 21.08
CA LYS A 295 0.39 9.28 21.99
C LYS A 295 0.46 10.56 22.81
N PHE A 296 -0.67 11.26 22.90
CA PHE A 296 -0.84 12.47 23.71
C PHE A 296 -1.99 12.26 24.70
N ASP A 297 -1.88 12.83 25.88
CA ASP A 297 -2.90 12.72 26.92
C ASP A 297 -4.13 13.59 26.66
N ASN A 298 -4.03 14.53 25.72
CA ASN A 298 -5.07 15.52 25.44
C ASN A 298 -5.28 15.69 23.93
N THR A 299 -6.54 15.83 23.50
CA THR A 299 -6.97 16.06 22.13
C THR A 299 -7.22 17.53 21.79
N GLU A 300 -7.24 18.42 22.79
CA GLU A 300 -7.58 19.83 22.61
C GLU A 300 -6.62 20.54 21.64
N GLY A 301 -7.17 21.06 20.56
CA GLY A 301 -6.43 21.72 19.48
C GLY A 301 -6.02 20.80 18.33
N LEU A 302 -6.24 19.49 18.42
CA LEU A 302 -6.10 18.58 17.27
C LEU A 302 -7.30 18.76 16.35
N PRO A 303 -7.11 18.89 15.00
CA PRO A 303 -8.23 18.97 14.07
C PRO A 303 -9.12 17.71 14.09
N ASP A 304 -10.40 17.87 13.77
CA ASP A 304 -11.38 16.76 13.74
C ASP A 304 -11.24 15.84 12.50
N ASN A 305 -10.23 16.06 11.67
CA ASN A 305 -9.95 15.23 10.51
C ASN A 305 -9.53 13.81 10.93
N SER A 306 -9.74 12.83 10.05
CA SER A 306 -9.19 11.48 10.23
C SER A 306 -7.68 11.39 9.93
N GLY A 307 -7.14 12.39 9.24
CA GLY A 307 -5.74 12.52 8.88
C GLY A 307 -5.53 13.61 7.84
N ILE A 308 -4.27 13.86 7.52
CA ILE A 308 -3.84 14.87 6.56
C ILE A 308 -2.82 14.23 5.62
N LEU A 309 -3.05 14.32 4.32
CA LEU A 309 -2.05 14.04 3.30
C LEU A 309 -1.29 15.33 2.98
N VAL A 310 0.01 15.23 2.74
CA VAL A 310 0.86 16.38 2.43
C VAL A 310 1.26 16.34 0.96
N ALA A 311 1.06 17.46 0.27
CA ALA A 311 1.51 17.66 -1.10
C ALA A 311 3.02 17.42 -1.23
N THR A 312 3.47 17.01 -2.40
CA THR A 312 4.88 16.60 -2.58
C THR A 312 5.83 17.77 -2.71
N ASP A 313 5.33 18.95 -3.01
CA ASP A 313 6.06 20.19 -3.21
C ASP A 313 6.04 21.14 -2.00
N GLU A 314 5.50 20.68 -0.84
CA GLU A 314 5.55 21.47 0.40
C GLU A 314 7.00 21.54 0.94
N PRO A 315 7.67 22.70 0.87
CA PRO A 315 9.12 22.78 1.11
C PRO A 315 9.51 22.59 2.58
N ASP A 316 8.62 22.94 3.48
CA ASP A 316 8.89 23.02 4.93
C ASP A 316 8.25 21.85 5.71
N VAL A 317 7.67 20.86 5.04
CA VAL A 317 7.04 19.68 5.64
C VAL A 317 7.68 18.42 5.09
N GLN A 318 8.16 17.57 5.97
CA GLN A 318 8.83 16.31 5.56
C GLN A 318 7.97 15.09 5.74
N ALA A 319 6.99 15.13 6.65
CA ALA A 319 5.99 14.09 6.75
C ALA A 319 5.13 14.05 5.50
N LYS A 320 4.96 12.87 4.90
CA LYS A 320 4.06 12.70 3.74
C LYS A 320 2.59 12.61 4.12
N ALA A 321 2.30 12.25 5.38
CA ALA A 321 0.94 12.14 5.89
C ALA A 321 0.92 12.09 7.42
N PHE A 322 -0.19 12.54 7.98
CA PHE A 322 -0.59 12.28 9.37
C PHE A 322 -1.90 11.48 9.38
N THR A 323 -1.98 10.45 10.20
CA THR A 323 -3.22 9.78 10.53
C THR A 323 -3.58 10.10 11.96
N PHE A 324 -4.73 10.70 12.19
CA PHE A 324 -5.27 10.94 13.51
C PHE A 324 -6.06 9.69 13.92
N SER A 325 -5.33 8.64 14.35
CA SER A 325 -5.91 7.31 14.53
C SER A 325 -7.04 7.30 15.56
N SER A 326 -6.96 8.10 16.64
CA SER A 326 -8.05 8.26 17.59
C SER A 326 -9.28 8.98 17.03
N ASN A 327 -9.14 9.83 16.01
CA ASN A 327 -10.27 10.44 15.32
C ASN A 327 -10.88 9.49 14.28
N LYS A 328 -10.01 8.75 13.59
CA LYS A 328 -10.39 7.82 12.54
C LYS A 328 -11.10 6.58 13.08
N TRP A 329 -10.62 6.04 14.21
CA TRP A 329 -11.10 4.78 14.78
C TRP A 329 -11.79 4.97 16.12
N PRO A 330 -13.11 4.70 16.23
CA PRO A 330 -13.86 4.83 17.48
C PRO A 330 -13.25 4.06 18.66
N HIS A 331 -12.82 2.81 18.45
CA HIS A 331 -12.23 1.98 19.51
C HIS A 331 -10.89 2.55 20.05
N LEU A 332 -10.14 3.30 19.23
CA LEU A 332 -8.93 4.00 19.69
C LEU A 332 -9.28 5.32 20.41
N ARG A 333 -10.36 5.99 20.00
CA ARG A 333 -10.87 7.19 20.68
C ARG A 333 -11.32 6.88 22.11
N GLU A 334 -11.96 5.74 22.32
CA GLU A 334 -12.45 5.28 23.63
C GLU A 334 -11.33 5.08 24.66
N ARG A 335 -10.09 4.89 24.21
CA ARG A 335 -8.91 4.80 25.08
C ARG A 335 -8.49 6.15 25.69
N GLY A 336 -9.07 7.27 25.22
CA GLY A 336 -8.73 8.63 25.64
C GLY A 336 -7.44 9.17 25.02
N GLY A 337 -7.24 10.50 25.15
CA GLY A 337 -6.12 11.18 24.53
C GLY A 337 -6.13 11.16 23.01
N ALA A 338 -5.04 11.58 22.38
CA ALA A 338 -4.85 11.54 20.95
C ALA A 338 -3.76 10.54 20.55
N LEU A 339 -4.06 9.68 19.57
CA LEU A 339 -3.08 8.85 18.91
C LEU A 339 -2.90 9.35 17.47
N VAL A 340 -1.68 9.77 17.16
CA VAL A 340 -1.29 10.32 15.86
C VAL A 340 -0.17 9.47 15.26
N ARG A 341 -0.25 9.17 13.98
CA ARG A 341 0.82 8.52 13.23
C ARG A 341 1.32 9.48 12.16
N ALA A 342 2.60 9.84 12.21
CA ALA A 342 3.29 10.57 11.15
C ALA A 342 4.01 9.57 10.24
N SER A 343 3.90 9.74 8.94
CA SER A 343 4.52 8.86 7.95
C SER A 343 5.52 9.64 7.10
N PHE A 344 6.74 9.07 6.95
CA PHE A 344 7.87 9.67 6.21
C PHE A 344 8.34 8.74 5.11
N GLY A 345 9.01 9.31 4.12
CA GLY A 345 9.71 8.61 3.05
C GLY A 345 8.82 8.25 1.87
N ARG A 346 9.28 8.70 0.69
CA ARG A 346 8.77 8.31 -0.63
C ARG A 346 9.92 7.73 -1.45
N PHE A 347 9.59 6.98 -2.48
CA PHE A 347 10.59 6.48 -3.43
C PHE A 347 11.43 7.64 -3.99
N GLY A 348 12.76 7.48 -3.96
CA GLY A 348 13.71 8.52 -4.38
C GLY A 348 14.11 9.52 -3.29
N GLU A 349 13.42 9.54 -2.15
CA GLU A 349 13.82 10.38 -1.00
C GLU A 349 14.86 9.68 -0.12
N ASN A 350 15.82 10.45 0.39
CA ASN A 350 16.91 9.96 1.22
C ASN A 350 16.71 10.23 2.72
N ILE A 351 15.51 10.66 3.13
CA ILE A 351 15.23 11.09 4.50
C ILE A 351 15.59 9.99 5.52
N LEU A 352 15.34 8.73 5.20
CA LEU A 352 15.57 7.63 6.13
C LEU A 352 17.04 7.17 6.22
N LEU A 353 17.89 7.59 5.30
CA LEU A 353 19.30 7.18 5.27
C LEU A 353 20.18 7.97 6.26
N ASN A 354 19.76 9.20 6.58
CA ASN A 354 20.58 10.16 7.33
C ASN A 354 19.86 10.74 8.54
N THR A 355 18.75 10.14 8.97
CA THR A 355 17.90 10.67 10.04
C THR A 355 17.80 9.64 11.16
N THR A 356 18.08 10.05 12.38
CA THR A 356 17.90 9.20 13.57
C THR A 356 16.42 9.10 13.95
N GLU A 357 16.06 8.16 14.83
CA GLU A 357 14.70 8.07 15.36
C GLU A 357 14.29 9.36 16.09
N ALA A 358 15.20 9.95 16.86
CA ALA A 358 14.97 11.21 17.56
C ALA A 358 14.67 12.35 16.57
N ASP A 359 15.47 12.46 15.50
CA ASP A 359 15.23 13.47 14.46
C ASP A 359 13.87 13.27 13.76
N LEU A 360 13.45 12.02 13.53
CA LEU A 360 12.11 11.72 12.94
C LEU A 360 10.97 12.14 13.87
N VAL A 361 11.15 11.95 15.18
CA VAL A 361 10.17 12.38 16.19
C VAL A 361 10.09 13.92 16.22
N ASP A 362 11.23 14.61 16.28
CA ASP A 362 11.27 16.06 16.29
C ASP A 362 10.59 16.63 15.03
N ARG A 363 10.91 16.09 13.85
CA ARG A 363 10.26 16.48 12.59
C ARG A 363 8.76 16.22 12.60
N ALA A 364 8.31 15.07 13.14
CA ALA A 364 6.89 14.75 13.24
C ALA A 364 6.13 15.79 14.10
N LEU A 365 6.73 16.24 15.22
CA LEU A 365 6.16 17.24 16.11
C LEU A 365 6.18 18.64 15.48
N GLU A 366 7.27 19.00 14.81
CA GLU A 366 7.39 20.27 14.08
C GLU A 366 6.37 20.37 12.95
N ASP A 367 6.28 19.35 12.10
CA ASP A 367 5.35 19.28 10.98
C ASP A 367 3.89 19.29 11.47
N LEU A 368 3.58 18.49 12.52
CA LEU A 368 2.25 18.48 13.13
C LEU A 368 1.86 19.87 13.64
N THR A 369 2.79 20.54 14.33
CA THR A 369 2.60 21.90 14.84
C THR A 369 2.40 22.90 13.70
N ARG A 370 3.21 22.83 12.64
CA ARG A 370 3.14 23.71 11.47
C ARG A 370 1.78 23.59 10.77
N ILE A 371 1.33 22.37 10.54
CA ILE A 371 0.10 22.10 9.77
C ILE A 371 -1.15 22.41 10.60
N THR A 372 -1.14 22.10 11.89
CA THR A 372 -2.38 22.08 12.71
C THR A 372 -2.40 23.11 13.83
N GLY A 373 -1.25 23.66 14.20
CA GLY A 373 -1.08 24.47 15.42
C GLY A 373 -1.04 23.65 16.72
N TYR A 374 -1.20 22.31 16.63
CA TYR A 374 -1.19 21.43 17.81
C TYR A 374 0.21 21.33 18.40
N ARG A 375 0.35 21.73 19.68
CA ARG A 375 1.63 21.81 20.42
C ARG A 375 1.48 21.12 21.76
N ARG A 376 1.75 19.84 21.79
CA ARG A 376 1.71 19.03 23.01
C ARG A 376 2.90 18.07 23.02
N GLU A 377 3.41 17.76 24.19
CA GLU A 377 4.41 16.71 24.36
C GLU A 377 3.73 15.35 24.31
N PRO A 378 4.24 14.40 23.54
CA PRO A 378 3.71 13.02 23.55
C PRO A 378 4.10 12.31 24.85
N SER A 379 3.16 11.56 25.42
CA SER A 379 3.40 10.71 26.59
C SER A 379 4.02 9.35 26.22
N GLU A 380 3.82 8.89 24.99
CA GLU A 380 4.45 7.69 24.45
C GLU A 380 4.82 7.90 22.97
N ILE A 381 5.95 7.30 22.56
CA ILE A 381 6.48 7.39 21.21
C ILE A 381 6.93 6.01 20.76
N PHE A 382 6.65 5.67 19.50
CA PHE A 382 7.20 4.51 18.85
C PHE A 382 7.61 4.84 17.40
N VAL A 383 8.81 4.44 16.99
CA VAL A 383 9.30 4.64 15.62
C VAL A 383 9.45 3.28 14.94
N GLN A 384 8.86 3.15 13.76
CA GLN A 384 8.99 1.96 12.91
C GLN A 384 9.58 2.32 11.55
N HIS A 385 10.74 1.76 11.26
CA HIS A 385 11.34 1.82 9.93
C HIS A 385 10.88 0.65 9.06
N TRP A 386 10.59 0.94 7.81
CA TRP A 386 10.22 -0.02 6.78
C TRP A 386 11.19 0.10 5.60
N TYR A 387 12.40 -0.42 5.77
CA TYR A 387 13.40 -0.44 4.69
C TYR A 387 12.93 -1.38 3.57
N GLY A 388 12.84 -0.85 2.35
CA GLY A 388 12.28 -1.59 1.23
C GLY A 388 10.86 -2.12 1.52
N GLY A 389 10.05 -1.32 2.21
CA GLY A 389 8.73 -1.71 2.68
C GLY A 389 7.73 -2.01 1.57
N LEU A 390 7.77 -1.26 0.46
CA LEU A 390 6.79 -1.35 -0.61
C LEU A 390 7.46 -1.49 -1.98
N PRO A 391 6.98 -2.38 -2.87
CA PRO A 391 7.45 -2.44 -4.25
C PRO A 391 6.99 -1.21 -5.03
N ARG A 392 7.88 -0.65 -5.85
CA ARG A 392 7.53 0.39 -6.80
C ARG A 392 6.79 -0.22 -7.99
N TYR A 393 5.60 0.24 -8.23
CA TYR A 393 4.76 -0.18 -9.35
C TYR A 393 4.92 0.78 -10.52
N ASP A 394 6.10 0.72 -11.18
CA ASP A 394 6.36 1.46 -12.42
C ASP A 394 5.56 0.89 -13.60
N HIS A 395 5.62 1.55 -14.74
CA HIS A 395 4.89 1.16 -15.96
C HIS A 395 5.34 -0.18 -16.58
N ASP A 396 6.51 -0.71 -16.17
CA ASP A 396 7.00 -2.02 -16.62
C ASP A 396 6.64 -3.14 -15.62
N HIS A 397 6.14 -2.79 -14.43
CA HIS A 397 6.00 -3.73 -13.32
C HIS A 397 5.15 -4.95 -13.65
N LEU A 398 3.98 -4.75 -14.25
CA LEU A 398 3.07 -5.85 -14.57
C LEU A 398 3.63 -6.79 -15.64
N ALA A 399 4.29 -6.24 -16.65
CA ALA A 399 4.99 -7.01 -17.68
C ALA A 399 6.13 -7.84 -17.09
N ARG A 400 6.88 -7.24 -16.17
CA ARG A 400 7.96 -7.91 -15.42
C ARG A 400 7.43 -9.07 -14.57
N VAL A 401 6.34 -8.87 -13.83
CA VAL A 401 5.69 -9.94 -13.05
C VAL A 401 5.22 -11.08 -13.96
N ALA A 402 4.60 -10.75 -15.11
CA ALA A 402 4.17 -11.76 -16.09
C ALA A 402 5.36 -12.57 -16.63
N THR A 403 6.48 -11.91 -16.93
CA THR A 403 7.72 -12.55 -17.39
C THR A 403 8.27 -13.49 -16.30
N VAL A 404 8.36 -13.03 -15.04
CA VAL A 404 8.81 -13.88 -13.92
C VAL A 404 7.95 -15.13 -13.79
N ARG A 405 6.63 -15.00 -13.84
CA ARG A 405 5.70 -16.15 -13.75
C ARG A 405 5.88 -17.13 -14.92
N SER A 406 6.06 -16.60 -16.13
CA SER A 406 6.33 -17.43 -17.33
C SER A 406 7.63 -18.23 -17.17
N LEU A 407 8.71 -17.59 -16.70
CA LEU A 407 10.00 -18.24 -16.46
C LEU A 407 9.94 -19.29 -15.33
N LEU A 408 9.10 -19.07 -14.32
CA LEU A 408 8.93 -20.03 -13.24
C LEU A 408 8.03 -21.22 -13.61
N SER A 409 7.27 -21.18 -14.71
CA SER A 409 6.52 -22.31 -15.21
C SER A 409 7.40 -23.52 -15.56
N ASP A 410 8.67 -23.28 -15.89
CA ASP A 410 9.66 -24.32 -16.15
C ASP A 410 10.22 -24.94 -14.85
N VAL A 411 9.93 -24.36 -13.69
CA VAL A 411 10.34 -24.83 -12.36
C VAL A 411 9.12 -25.02 -11.45
N PRO A 412 8.24 -26.00 -11.75
CA PRO A 412 6.93 -26.14 -11.12
C PRO A 412 6.97 -26.45 -9.61
N GLN A 413 8.16 -26.76 -9.09
CA GLN A 413 8.39 -26.92 -7.65
C GLN A 413 8.33 -25.57 -6.89
N ILE A 414 8.53 -24.43 -7.57
CA ILE A 414 8.68 -23.12 -6.95
C ILE A 414 7.50 -22.21 -7.31
N GLY A 415 6.82 -21.70 -6.30
CA GLY A 415 5.81 -20.65 -6.42
C GLY A 415 6.29 -19.33 -5.80
N VAL A 416 5.63 -18.24 -6.15
CA VAL A 416 5.90 -16.90 -5.61
C VAL A 416 4.60 -16.23 -5.17
N ALA A 417 4.65 -15.47 -4.07
CA ALA A 417 3.54 -14.66 -3.58
C ALA A 417 4.05 -13.38 -2.90
N GLY A 418 3.19 -12.39 -2.77
CA GLY A 418 3.48 -11.18 -2.03
C GLY A 418 3.11 -9.90 -2.76
N ALA A 419 3.32 -8.77 -2.09
CA ALA A 419 2.86 -7.47 -2.59
C ALA A 419 3.43 -7.08 -3.97
N TRP A 420 4.60 -7.54 -4.34
CA TRP A 420 5.17 -7.28 -5.66
C TRP A 420 4.54 -8.12 -6.77
N ALA A 421 3.98 -9.28 -6.43
CA ALA A 421 3.47 -10.25 -7.40
C ALA A 421 1.97 -10.06 -7.72
N ASP A 422 1.16 -9.66 -6.71
CA ASP A 422 -0.30 -9.72 -6.80
C ASP A 422 -1.00 -8.40 -6.41
N GLY A 423 -0.28 -7.39 -6.00
CA GLY A 423 -0.82 -6.10 -5.61
C GLY A 423 -0.51 -5.70 -4.17
N VAL A 424 -0.32 -4.40 -3.97
CA VAL A 424 -0.17 -3.79 -2.65
C VAL A 424 -1.53 -3.77 -1.95
N GLY A 425 -1.51 -3.88 -0.62
CA GLY A 425 -2.70 -3.88 0.24
C GLY A 425 -3.12 -5.27 0.70
N VAL A 426 -3.63 -5.34 1.92
CA VAL A 426 -4.00 -6.58 2.62
C VAL A 426 -4.88 -7.52 1.77
N PRO A 427 -5.98 -7.06 1.14
CA PRO A 427 -6.83 -7.93 0.33
C PRO A 427 -6.11 -8.54 -0.87
N ASN A 428 -5.28 -7.76 -1.57
CA ASN A 428 -4.56 -8.25 -2.74
C ASN A 428 -3.50 -9.28 -2.36
N VAL A 429 -2.76 -9.03 -1.27
CA VAL A 429 -1.75 -9.98 -0.75
C VAL A 429 -2.40 -11.29 -0.32
N ILE A 430 -3.56 -11.25 0.34
CA ILE A 430 -4.32 -12.45 0.72
C ILE A 430 -4.79 -13.21 -0.53
N ALA A 431 -5.45 -12.53 -1.47
CA ALA A 431 -5.97 -13.15 -2.68
C ALA A 431 -4.85 -13.79 -3.51
N GLY A 432 -3.72 -13.08 -3.66
CA GLY A 432 -2.53 -13.58 -4.38
C GLY A 432 -1.90 -14.79 -3.70
N ALA A 433 -1.74 -14.76 -2.37
CA ALA A 433 -1.18 -15.88 -1.62
C ALA A 433 -2.06 -17.13 -1.69
N ARG A 434 -3.39 -16.97 -1.58
CA ARG A 434 -4.36 -18.05 -1.75
C ARG A 434 -4.32 -18.64 -3.16
N LYS A 435 -4.17 -17.79 -4.18
CA LYS A 435 -4.00 -18.23 -5.57
C LYS A 435 -2.69 -19.00 -5.74
N ALA A 436 -1.57 -18.45 -5.27
CA ALA A 436 -0.25 -19.08 -5.38
C ALA A 436 -0.19 -20.43 -4.67
N ALA A 437 -0.82 -20.56 -3.49
CA ALA A 437 -0.91 -21.83 -2.77
C ALA A 437 -1.64 -22.90 -3.58
N ARG A 438 -2.76 -22.56 -4.23
CA ARG A 438 -3.51 -23.50 -5.10
C ARG A 438 -2.71 -23.88 -6.34
N GLU A 439 -2.10 -22.91 -7.02
CA GLU A 439 -1.28 -23.16 -8.22
C GLU A 439 -0.06 -24.02 -7.92
N LEU A 440 0.51 -23.91 -6.71
CA LEU A 440 1.65 -24.70 -6.26
C LEU A 440 1.32 -26.21 -6.13
N LEU A 441 0.06 -26.53 -5.87
CA LEU A 441 -0.40 -27.93 -5.76
C LEU A 441 -0.71 -28.59 -7.12
N GLY A 442 -0.92 -27.83 -8.18
CA GLY A 442 -1.24 -28.27 -9.55
C GLY A 442 -2.70 -28.20 -9.86
#